data_309c4e033b37c479a8f37b9e3726a817
#
_entry.id   309c4e033b37c479a8f37b9e3726a817
#
_cell.length_a   1.000
_cell.length_b   1.000
_cell.length_c   1.000
_cell.angle_alpha   90.00
_cell.angle_beta   90.00
_cell.angle_gamma   90.00
#
_symmetry.space_group_name_H-M   'P 1'
#
loop_
_entity.id
_entity.type
_entity.pdbx_description
1 polymer ?
#
loop_
_entity_poly.entity_id
_entity_poly.type
_entity_poly.pdbx_seq_one_letter_code
_entity_poly.pdbx_strand_id
1 'polypeptide(L)'
;VMNNVPAVSRQIKQDTQYRELADFKFISFDSKGKTIKLNTKDKYIRNFLIVNPYRIVIDFKGEYNFRSFSKLILNNIIKSIHIGNHNGFYRVVLELDGQYKYSFSQEGSSCILHLN
;
A
#
# COMPACT_ATOMS: atom_id res chain seq x y z
N VAL A 1 24.10 -29.11 -10.48
CA VAL A 1 23.51 -28.69 -11.72
C VAL A 1 22.14 -28.10 -11.49
N MET A 2 21.30 -28.96 -11.02
CA MET A 2 19.89 -28.58 -10.83
C MET A 2 19.71 -27.59 -9.70
N ASN A 3 20.65 -27.52 -8.80
CA ASN A 3 20.49 -26.77 -7.57
C ASN A 3 20.52 -25.26 -7.77
N ASN A 4 21.27 -24.79 -8.73
CA ASN A 4 21.38 -23.35 -8.98
C ASN A 4 20.11 -22.78 -9.57
N VAL A 5 19.45 -23.55 -10.41
CA VAL A 5 18.24 -23.10 -11.07
C VAL A 5 17.12 -22.83 -10.07
N PRO A 6 16.83 -23.73 -9.12
CA PRO A 6 15.82 -23.46 -8.12
C PRO A 6 16.10 -22.22 -7.27
N ALA A 7 17.37 -21.98 -6.94
CA ALA A 7 17.72 -20.80 -6.15
C ALA A 7 17.43 -19.51 -6.90
N VAL A 8 17.80 -19.46 -8.16
CA VAL A 8 17.53 -18.29 -9.00
C VAL A 8 16.02 -18.11 -9.17
N SER A 9 15.31 -19.21 -9.38
CA SER A 9 13.86 -19.15 -9.53
C SER A 9 13.18 -18.60 -8.30
N ARG A 10 13.66 -18.98 -7.11
CA ARG A 10 13.08 -18.49 -5.87
C ARG A 10 13.24 -16.98 -5.74
N GLN A 11 14.39 -16.43 -6.11
CA GLN A 11 14.60 -15.00 -6.07
C GLN A 11 13.65 -14.26 -7.00
N ILE A 12 13.50 -14.78 -8.21
CA ILE A 12 12.58 -14.20 -9.18
C ILE A 12 11.15 -14.25 -8.68
N LYS A 13 10.75 -15.36 -8.07
CA LYS A 13 9.40 -15.51 -7.54
C LYS A 13 9.12 -14.52 -6.41
N GLN A 14 10.11 -14.27 -5.55
CA GLN A 14 9.94 -13.30 -4.47
C GLN A 14 9.68 -11.91 -5.01
N ASP A 15 10.35 -11.54 -6.11
CA ASP A 15 10.17 -10.23 -6.72
C ASP A 15 8.84 -10.10 -7.45
N THR A 16 8.21 -11.22 -7.80
CA THR A 16 6.94 -11.21 -8.55
C THR A 16 5.72 -11.51 -7.71
N GLN A 17 5.89 -11.79 -6.42
CA GLN A 17 4.79 -12.12 -5.53
C GLN A 17 4.50 -10.98 -4.58
N TYR A 18 3.20 -10.76 -4.35
CA TYR A 18 2.78 -9.81 -3.34
C TYR A 18 3.02 -10.36 -1.94
N ARG A 19 3.41 -9.47 -1.03
CA ARG A 19 3.58 -9.76 0.38
C ARG A 19 2.70 -8.83 1.17
N GLU A 20 2.02 -9.36 2.17
CA GLU A 20 1.15 -8.54 3.00
C GLU A 20 1.98 -7.57 3.83
N LEU A 21 1.62 -6.29 3.77
CA LEU A 21 2.19 -5.26 4.62
C LEU A 21 1.36 -5.06 5.88
N ALA A 22 0.03 -5.06 5.73
CA ALA A 22 -0.88 -4.80 6.84
C ALA A 22 -2.28 -5.25 6.47
N ASP A 23 -3.05 -5.63 7.48
CA ASP A 23 -4.45 -6.01 7.32
C ASP A 23 -5.25 -5.40 8.47
N PHE A 24 -6.13 -4.45 8.14
CA PHE A 24 -6.99 -3.77 9.11
C PHE A 24 -8.44 -4.24 9.00
N LYS A 25 -8.68 -5.36 8.33
CA LYS A 25 -9.98 -5.97 8.09
C LYS A 25 -10.74 -5.30 6.95
N PHE A 26 -11.12 -4.03 7.08
CA PHE A 26 -11.85 -3.33 6.02
C PHE A 26 -10.93 -2.91 4.87
N ILE A 27 -9.64 -2.89 5.09
CA ILE A 27 -8.64 -2.62 4.06
C ILE A 27 -7.36 -3.36 4.38
N SER A 28 -6.72 -3.92 3.36
CA SER A 28 -5.42 -4.57 3.51
C SER A 28 -4.46 -4.05 2.45
N PHE A 29 -3.18 -4.22 2.71
CA PHE A 29 -2.11 -3.67 1.88
C PHE A 29 -1.11 -4.76 1.57
N ASP A 30 -0.81 -4.94 0.29
CA ASP A 30 0.20 -5.87 -0.17
C ASP A 30 1.23 -5.12 -1.01
N SER A 31 2.46 -5.60 -1.02
CA SER A 31 3.50 -5.00 -1.84
C SER A 31 4.20 -6.05 -2.68
N LYS A 32 4.65 -5.60 -3.84
CA LYS A 32 5.47 -6.38 -4.76
C LYS A 32 6.44 -5.40 -5.43
N GLY A 33 7.69 -5.40 -4.96
CA GLY A 33 8.65 -4.40 -5.42
C GLY A 33 8.18 -2.99 -5.09
N LYS A 34 8.03 -2.17 -6.11
CA LYS A 34 7.56 -0.79 -5.97
C LYS A 34 6.06 -0.65 -6.22
N THR A 35 5.34 -1.75 -6.23
CA THR A 35 3.89 -1.76 -6.43
C THR A 35 3.20 -2.06 -5.12
N ILE A 36 2.22 -1.25 -4.77
CA ILE A 36 1.41 -1.41 -3.56
C ILE A 36 -0.02 -1.65 -3.99
N LYS A 37 -0.60 -2.72 -3.45
CA LYS A 37 -1.97 -3.09 -3.74
C LYS A 37 -2.81 -2.87 -2.50
N LEU A 38 -3.86 -2.06 -2.63
CA LEU A 38 -4.79 -1.78 -1.56
C LEU A 38 -6.08 -2.54 -1.85
N ASN A 39 -6.49 -3.41 -0.95
CA ASN A 39 -7.67 -4.26 -1.12
C ASN A 39 -8.77 -3.78 -0.18
N THR A 40 -9.89 -3.34 -0.74
CA THR A 40 -11.03 -2.87 0.04
C THR A 40 -12.29 -2.91 -0.80
N LYS A 41 -13.44 -3.08 -0.14
CA LYS A 41 -14.75 -2.95 -0.77
C LYS A 41 -15.17 -1.49 -0.86
N ASP A 42 -14.48 -0.61 -0.15
CA ASP A 42 -14.90 0.78 -0.03
C ASP A 42 -14.55 1.55 -1.29
N LYS A 43 -15.40 2.50 -1.61
CA LYS A 43 -15.25 3.28 -2.83
C LYS A 43 -14.12 4.28 -2.69
N TYR A 44 -13.23 4.28 -3.66
CA TYR A 44 -12.15 5.25 -3.77
C TYR A 44 -12.72 6.65 -4.05
N ILE A 45 -12.16 7.66 -3.39
CA ILE A 45 -12.56 9.06 -3.58
C ILE A 45 -11.47 9.86 -4.28
N ARG A 46 -10.27 9.91 -3.70
CA ARG A 46 -9.19 10.74 -4.23
C ARG A 46 -7.84 10.28 -3.72
N ASN A 47 -6.80 10.70 -4.42
CA ASN A 47 -5.42 10.53 -3.93
C ASN A 47 -4.61 11.77 -4.26
N PHE A 48 -3.57 12.02 -3.46
CA PHE A 48 -2.65 13.11 -3.69
C PHE A 48 -1.35 12.89 -2.95
N LEU A 49 -0.32 13.63 -3.35
CA LEU A 49 1.02 13.55 -2.77
C LEU A 49 1.25 14.75 -1.86
N ILE A 50 1.82 14.50 -0.69
CA ILE A 50 2.30 15.54 0.22
C ILE A 50 3.81 15.35 0.35
N VAL A 51 4.55 16.45 0.41
CA VAL A 51 6.01 16.39 0.53
C VAL A 51 6.46 16.87 1.91
N ASN A 52 7.71 16.54 2.28
CA ASN A 52 8.37 16.92 3.52
C ASN A 52 7.70 16.36 4.78
N PRO A 53 7.63 15.05 4.99
CA PRO A 53 8.17 13.96 4.15
C PRO A 53 7.19 13.58 3.05
N TYR A 54 7.68 12.80 2.08
CA TYR A 54 6.86 12.31 0.99
C TYR A 54 5.83 11.31 1.52
N ARG A 55 4.56 11.64 1.29
CA ARG A 55 3.43 10.80 1.73
C ARG A 55 2.40 10.77 0.62
N ILE A 56 1.85 9.59 0.38
CA ILE A 56 0.71 9.44 -0.53
C ILE A 56 -0.52 9.28 0.31
N VAL A 57 -1.52 10.11 0.04
CA VAL A 57 -2.79 10.13 0.75
C VAL A 57 -3.86 9.57 -0.16
N ILE A 58 -4.67 8.64 0.35
CA ILE A 58 -5.75 8.03 -0.41
C ILE A 58 -6.99 8.00 0.47
N ASP A 59 -8.09 8.57 -0.03
CA ASP A 59 -9.34 8.62 0.70
C ASP A 59 -10.33 7.61 0.12
N PHE A 60 -11.00 6.89 1.03
CA PHE A 60 -12.06 5.93 0.69
C PHE A 60 -13.33 6.28 1.43
N LYS A 61 -14.46 6.10 0.77
CA LYS A 61 -15.77 6.35 1.37
C LYS A 61 -16.10 5.23 2.35
N GLY A 62 -16.48 5.61 3.56
CA GLY A 62 -16.88 4.64 4.58
C GLY A 62 -16.84 5.25 5.96
N GLU A 63 -17.65 4.71 6.85
CA GLU A 63 -17.67 5.11 8.24
C GLU A 63 -17.46 3.87 9.08
N TYR A 64 -16.37 3.89 9.85
CA TYR A 64 -16.01 2.80 10.72
C TYR A 64 -15.80 3.31 12.13
N ASN A 65 -16.10 2.47 13.09
CA ASN A 65 -15.96 2.84 14.49
C ASN A 65 -14.56 2.49 14.98
N PHE A 66 -13.59 3.33 14.60
CA PHE A 66 -12.23 3.21 15.12
C PHE A 66 -11.65 4.62 15.32
N ARG A 67 -10.61 4.71 16.11
CA ARG A 67 -9.92 6.00 16.31
C ARG A 67 -8.97 6.28 15.17
N SER A 68 -7.88 5.57 15.15
CA SER A 68 -6.90 5.62 14.08
C SER A 68 -6.02 4.39 14.19
N PHE A 69 -5.43 4.01 13.08
CA PHE A 69 -4.47 2.92 13.04
C PHE A 69 -3.15 3.46 12.52
N SER A 70 -2.05 2.97 13.08
CA SER A 70 -0.71 3.26 12.58
C SER A 70 0.10 2.00 12.63
N LYS A 71 0.88 1.77 11.58
CA LYS A 71 1.79 0.63 11.53
C LYS A 71 3.09 1.04 10.89
N LEU A 72 4.20 0.75 11.55
CA LEU A 72 5.54 0.90 10.98
C LEU A 72 5.85 -0.32 10.14
N ILE A 73 6.46 -0.08 9.00
CA ILE A 73 6.85 -1.14 8.06
C ILE A 73 8.37 -1.14 7.99
N LEU A 74 8.97 -2.31 8.19
CA LEU A 74 10.41 -2.46 8.12
C LEU A 74 10.83 -2.95 6.74
N ASN A 75 11.96 -2.44 6.26
CA ASN A 75 12.59 -2.91 5.03
C ASN A 75 11.68 -2.83 3.81
N ASN A 76 10.98 -1.69 3.67
CA ASN A 76 10.07 -1.46 2.56
C ASN A 76 10.15 0.02 2.17
N ILE A 77 9.77 0.34 0.92
CA ILE A 77 9.71 1.73 0.49
C ILE A 77 8.57 2.47 1.18
N ILE A 78 7.57 1.76 1.66
CA ILE A 78 6.55 2.31 2.54
C ILE A 78 7.08 2.18 3.97
N LYS A 79 7.30 3.30 4.63
CA LYS A 79 7.82 3.33 6.00
C LYS A 79 6.72 3.15 7.03
N SER A 80 5.55 3.66 6.74
CA SER A 80 4.43 3.55 7.67
C SER A 80 3.10 3.68 6.94
N ILE A 81 2.08 3.12 7.55
CA ILE A 81 0.70 3.24 7.11
C ILE A 81 -0.09 3.82 8.26
N HIS A 82 -0.80 4.92 8.00
CA HIS A 82 -1.68 5.53 8.98
C HIS A 82 -3.07 5.63 8.38
N ILE A 83 -4.10 5.30 9.17
CA ILE A 83 -5.49 5.40 8.74
C ILE A 83 -6.25 6.20 9.78
N GLY A 84 -6.87 7.30 9.35
CA GLY A 84 -7.66 8.15 10.21
C GLY A 84 -9.08 8.28 9.72
N ASN A 85 -10.02 8.34 10.67
CA ASN A 85 -11.43 8.55 10.36
C ASN A 85 -11.72 10.02 10.11
N HIS A 86 -12.59 10.25 9.14
CA HIS A 86 -13.16 11.56 8.86
C HIS A 86 -14.67 11.40 8.74
N ASN A 87 -15.35 12.50 8.51
CA ASN A 87 -16.80 12.46 8.39
C ASN A 87 -17.20 11.90 7.02
N GLY A 88 -17.65 10.65 7.01
CA GLY A 88 -18.11 9.98 5.79
C GLY A 88 -17.01 9.29 4.99
N PHE A 89 -15.75 9.41 5.38
CA PHE A 89 -14.64 8.75 4.69
C PHE A 89 -13.51 8.47 5.67
N TYR A 90 -12.55 7.65 5.24
CA TYR A 90 -11.33 7.47 5.99
C TYR A 90 -10.14 7.76 5.09
N ARG A 91 -9.05 8.19 5.70
CA ARG A 91 -7.85 8.63 4.99
C ARG A 91 -6.70 7.71 5.29
N VAL A 92 -6.13 7.14 4.24
CA VAL A 92 -4.92 6.33 4.29
C VAL A 92 -3.74 7.23 3.97
N VAL A 93 -2.72 7.19 4.81
CA VAL A 93 -1.48 7.95 4.59
C VAL A 93 -0.33 6.95 4.55
N LEU A 94 0.35 6.89 3.41
CA LEU A 94 1.52 6.05 3.20
C LEU A 94 2.76 6.93 3.21
N GLU A 95 3.57 6.82 4.24
CA GLU A 95 4.84 7.54 4.28
C GLU A 95 5.89 6.75 3.51
N LEU A 96 6.60 7.43 2.60
CA LEU A 96 7.61 6.83 1.74
C LEU A 96 9.00 7.05 2.30
N ASP A 97 9.93 6.18 1.90
CA ASP A 97 11.32 6.30 2.35
C ASP A 97 12.13 7.32 1.55
N GLY A 98 11.52 7.92 0.54
CA GLY A 98 12.20 8.90 -0.28
C GLY A 98 11.26 9.52 -1.29
N GLN A 99 11.83 10.16 -2.29
CA GLN A 99 11.08 10.84 -3.34
C GLN A 99 10.74 9.88 -4.46
N TYR A 100 9.46 9.81 -4.80
CA TYR A 100 8.96 8.95 -5.88
C TYR A 100 7.92 9.70 -6.71
N LYS A 101 7.87 9.36 -7.98
CA LYS A 101 6.69 9.59 -8.79
C LYS A 101 5.77 8.40 -8.61
N TYR A 102 4.48 8.56 -8.89
CA TYR A 102 3.58 7.44 -8.75
C TYR A 102 2.45 7.49 -9.76
N SER A 103 1.90 6.33 -10.05
CA SER A 103 0.66 6.18 -10.78
C SER A 103 -0.33 5.41 -9.92
N PHE A 104 -1.61 5.64 -10.15
CA PHE A 104 -2.68 5.06 -9.35
C PHE A 104 -3.78 4.58 -10.29
N SER A 105 -4.25 3.36 -10.06
CA SER A 105 -5.34 2.81 -10.86
C SER A 105 -6.25 1.95 -9.99
N GLN A 106 -7.49 1.77 -10.44
CA GLN A 106 -8.43 0.88 -9.79
C GLN A 106 -8.60 -0.37 -10.65
N GLU A 107 -8.57 -1.53 -10.02
CA GLU A 107 -8.71 -2.82 -10.69
C GLU A 107 -9.62 -3.71 -9.84
N GLY A 108 -10.90 -3.78 -10.18
CA GLY A 108 -11.87 -4.53 -9.42
C GLY A 108 -12.04 -3.96 -8.02
N SER A 109 -11.85 -4.78 -7.00
CA SER A 109 -11.91 -4.36 -5.59
C SER A 109 -10.55 -3.96 -5.05
N SER A 110 -9.60 -3.67 -5.92
CA SER A 110 -8.26 -3.27 -5.52
C SER A 110 -7.87 -1.95 -6.15
N CYS A 111 -6.99 -1.22 -5.47
CA CYS A 111 -6.32 -0.06 -6.02
C CYS A 111 -4.84 -0.40 -6.14
N ILE A 112 -4.24 -0.02 -7.26
CA ILE A 112 -2.83 -0.31 -7.53
C ILE A 112 -2.07 1.01 -7.55
N LEU A 113 -1.08 1.10 -6.67
CA LEU A 113 -0.16 2.22 -6.58
C LEU A 113 1.19 1.75 -7.05
N HIS A 114 1.73 2.38 -8.09
CA HIS A 114 3.04 2.04 -8.59
C HIS A 114 3.99 3.21 -8.39
N LEU A 115 5.11 2.96 -7.71
CA LEU A 115 6.10 3.99 -7.38
C LEU A 115 7.28 3.88 -8.35
N ASN A 116 7.77 5.03 -8.81
CA ASN A 116 8.91 5.08 -9.73
C ASN A 116 10.06 5.88 -9.16
#